data_9e8bee3c63a325112828c872738512ea
#
_entry.id   9e8bee3c63a325112828c872738512ea
#
_cell.length_a   1.000
_cell.length_b   1.000
_cell.length_c   1.000
_cell.angle_alpha   90.00
_cell.angle_beta   90.00
_cell.angle_gamma   90.00
#
_symmetry.space_group_name_H-M   'P 1'
#
loop_
_entity.id
_entity.type
_entity.pdbx_description
1 polymer ?
#
loop_
_entity_poly.entity_id
_entity_poly.type
_entity_poly.pdbx_seq_one_letter_code
_entity_poly.pdbx_strand_id
1 'polypeptide(L)'
;CDNHNQCSVEITCIEINQDYVDVGKQLLPEATWICSDALDPALLSSLGHFDCAISNPPFGRIHSPYRRNYSSSQFEYMVIEAAASIADAGVFIIPQISAPFVYSGTNNVRWRETGPARLFEQQTGIELDFNVGIDTSQYQADWHGTSPHCEIVCCDFTKRTGQLTMMPLNIGIA
;
A
#
# COMPACT_ATOMS: atom_id res chain seq x y z
N CYS A 1 -19.53 2.81 36.42
CA CYS A 1 -19.48 1.59 35.54
C CYS A 1 -18.69 1.96 34.29
N ASP A 2 -17.38 1.76 34.36
CA ASP A 2 -16.44 2.09 33.30
C ASP A 2 -16.39 0.92 32.28
N ASN A 3 -17.24 0.98 31.25
CA ASN A 3 -17.10 0.15 30.07
C ASN A 3 -16.04 0.80 29.18
N HIS A 4 -14.78 0.57 29.47
CA HIS A 4 -13.72 0.71 28.45
C HIS A 4 -13.86 -0.49 27.51
N ASN A 5 -14.58 -0.31 26.40
CA ASN A 5 -14.41 -1.13 25.23
C ASN A 5 -12.95 -0.92 24.78
N GLN A 6 -12.02 -1.70 25.30
CA GLN A 6 -10.70 -1.84 24.68
C GLN A 6 -10.93 -2.53 23.33
N CYS A 7 -10.92 -1.76 22.26
CA CYS A 7 -10.75 -2.31 20.92
C CYS A 7 -9.38 -3.02 20.91
N SER A 8 -9.38 -4.35 20.88
CA SER A 8 -8.16 -5.09 20.62
C SER A 8 -7.80 -4.93 19.15
N VAL A 9 -6.60 -4.45 18.87
CA VAL A 9 -6.07 -4.36 17.51
C VAL A 9 -5.18 -5.57 17.27
N GLU A 10 -5.48 -6.37 16.26
CA GLU A 10 -4.61 -7.44 15.79
C GLU A 10 -3.74 -6.91 14.65
N ILE A 11 -2.42 -7.09 14.76
CA ILE A 11 -1.45 -6.56 13.81
C ILE A 11 -0.67 -7.71 13.17
N THR A 12 -0.65 -7.75 11.85
CA THR A 12 0.22 -8.64 11.07
C THR A 12 1.19 -7.80 10.25
N CYS A 13 2.48 -8.04 10.43
CA CYS A 13 3.57 -7.37 9.71
C CYS A 13 4.22 -8.34 8.74
N ILE A 14 4.42 -7.90 7.50
CA ILE A 14 5.10 -8.65 6.45
C ILE A 14 6.35 -7.87 6.05
N GLU A 15 7.50 -8.48 6.16
CA GLU A 15 8.79 -7.90 5.83
C GLU A 15 9.68 -8.97 5.17
N ILE A 16 10.33 -8.61 4.07
CA ILE A 16 11.17 -9.55 3.30
C ILE A 16 12.55 -9.77 3.93
N ASN A 17 13.05 -8.79 4.69
CA ASN A 17 14.36 -8.84 5.34
C ASN A 17 14.23 -9.44 6.75
N GLN A 18 14.86 -10.59 6.97
CA GLN A 18 14.83 -11.27 8.26
C GLN A 18 15.39 -10.41 9.40
N ASP A 19 16.44 -9.63 9.17
CA ASP A 19 17.02 -8.76 10.20
C ASP A 19 16.01 -7.70 10.66
N TYR A 20 15.20 -7.18 9.74
CA TYR A 20 14.14 -6.22 10.07
C TYR A 20 12.96 -6.88 10.79
N VAL A 21 12.62 -8.11 10.44
CA VAL A 21 11.64 -8.92 11.19
C VAL A 21 12.11 -9.11 12.63
N ASP A 22 13.38 -9.42 12.85
CA ASP A 22 13.92 -9.66 14.18
C ASP A 22 13.96 -8.39 15.04
N VAL A 23 14.25 -7.23 14.42
CA VAL A 23 14.13 -5.92 15.07
C VAL A 23 12.65 -5.59 15.35
N GLY A 24 11.78 -5.84 14.39
CA GLY A 24 10.35 -5.59 14.51
C GLY A 24 9.72 -6.35 15.68
N LYS A 25 10.06 -7.62 15.85
CA LYS A 25 9.62 -8.45 16.98
C LYS A 25 10.04 -7.89 18.35
N GLN A 26 11.15 -7.16 18.41
CA GLN A 26 11.58 -6.50 19.64
C GLN A 26 10.81 -5.20 19.91
N LEU A 27 10.47 -4.46 18.84
CA LEU A 27 9.78 -3.18 18.93
C LEU A 27 8.26 -3.33 19.10
N LEU A 28 7.69 -4.35 18.49
CA LEU A 28 6.24 -4.63 18.50
C LEU A 28 6.00 -6.13 18.68
N PRO A 29 6.25 -6.64 19.91
CA PRO A 29 6.19 -8.07 20.20
C PRO A 29 4.77 -8.66 20.13
N GLU A 30 3.74 -7.84 20.24
CA GLU A 30 2.33 -8.23 20.15
C GLU A 30 1.87 -8.47 18.71
N ALA A 31 2.62 -8.02 17.70
CA ALA A 31 2.29 -8.25 16.31
C ALA A 31 2.74 -9.64 15.82
N THR A 32 2.01 -10.20 14.88
CA THR A 32 2.43 -11.35 14.09
C THR A 32 3.39 -10.92 13.00
N TRP A 33 4.64 -11.38 13.05
CA TRP A 33 5.67 -11.05 12.07
C TRP A 33 5.93 -12.21 11.11
N ILE A 34 5.84 -11.93 9.82
CA ILE A 34 6.05 -12.89 8.73
C ILE A 34 7.21 -12.41 7.87
N CYS A 35 8.25 -13.23 7.75
CA CYS A 35 9.36 -12.97 6.83
C CYS A 35 9.00 -13.50 5.44
N SER A 36 8.53 -12.62 4.55
CA SER A 36 8.12 -12.99 3.20
C SER A 36 7.98 -11.76 2.30
N ASP A 37 7.84 -12.00 0.97
CA ASP A 37 7.50 -10.96 0.02
C ASP A 37 6.01 -10.59 0.15
N ALA A 38 5.72 -9.32 0.43
CA ALA A 38 4.35 -8.81 0.53
C ALA A 38 3.56 -8.89 -0.79
N LEU A 39 4.22 -9.19 -1.90
CA LEU A 39 3.58 -9.39 -3.20
C LEU A 39 3.27 -10.86 -3.52
N ASP A 40 3.68 -11.81 -2.67
CA ASP A 40 3.47 -13.24 -2.90
C ASP A 40 1.97 -13.60 -2.82
N PRO A 41 1.34 -14.05 -3.93
CA PRO A 41 -0.08 -14.39 -3.93
C PRO A 41 -0.40 -15.59 -3.03
N ALA A 42 0.53 -16.52 -2.84
CA ALA A 42 0.32 -17.68 -1.98
C ALA A 42 0.27 -17.24 -0.51
N LEU A 43 1.18 -16.35 -0.09
CA LEU A 43 1.10 -15.73 1.22
C LEU A 43 -0.22 -14.98 1.40
N LEU A 44 -0.53 -14.03 0.51
CA LEU A 44 -1.72 -13.19 0.62
C LEU A 44 -3.01 -14.04 0.75
N SER A 45 -3.10 -15.12 -0.02
CA SER A 45 -4.26 -16.02 0.06
C SER A 45 -4.38 -16.77 1.39
N SER A 46 -3.29 -16.90 2.16
CA SER A 46 -3.24 -17.60 3.45
C SER A 46 -3.54 -16.70 4.65
N LEU A 47 -3.48 -15.37 4.49
CA LEU A 47 -3.56 -14.43 5.61
C LEU A 47 -4.99 -14.14 6.11
N GLY A 48 -6.01 -14.41 5.30
CA GLY A 48 -7.36 -13.98 5.59
C GLY A 48 -7.61 -12.52 5.20
N HIS A 49 -8.54 -11.86 5.89
CA HIS A 49 -8.99 -10.51 5.55
C HIS A 49 -8.75 -9.53 6.70
N PHE A 50 -8.42 -8.28 6.39
CA PHE A 50 -8.09 -7.22 7.34
C PHE A 50 -9.01 -6.01 7.14
N ASP A 51 -9.23 -5.24 8.20
CA ASP A 51 -9.96 -3.98 8.12
C ASP A 51 -9.14 -2.91 7.39
N CYS A 52 -7.82 -2.89 7.59
CA CYS A 52 -6.95 -1.87 7.01
C CYS A 52 -5.52 -2.39 6.78
N ALA A 53 -4.93 -1.99 5.67
CA ALA A 53 -3.51 -2.17 5.37
C ALA A 53 -2.76 -0.83 5.44
N ILE A 54 -1.56 -0.83 6.02
CA ILE A 54 -0.70 0.35 6.11
C ILE A 54 0.66 0.00 5.54
N SER A 55 1.22 0.85 4.66
CA SER A 55 2.56 0.61 4.13
C SER A 55 3.30 1.89 3.74
N ASN A 56 4.63 1.85 3.94
CA ASN A 56 5.59 2.73 3.29
C ASN A 56 6.45 1.86 2.35
N PRO A 57 5.95 1.54 1.15
CA PRO A 57 6.64 0.62 0.24
C PRO A 57 7.91 1.25 -0.32
N PRO A 58 8.87 0.46 -0.78
CA PRO A 58 9.97 0.98 -1.59
C PRO A 58 9.44 1.72 -2.83
N PHE A 59 10.10 2.82 -3.21
CA PHE A 59 9.64 3.68 -4.31
C PHE A 59 10.28 3.31 -5.64
N GLY A 60 9.49 3.46 -6.70
CA GLY A 60 9.98 3.39 -8.07
C GLY A 60 9.94 1.99 -8.69
N ARG A 61 10.82 1.79 -9.69
CA ARG A 61 10.79 0.57 -10.51
C ARG A 61 11.63 -0.53 -9.87
N ILE A 62 10.99 -1.39 -9.11
CA ILE A 62 11.60 -2.59 -8.53
C ILE A 62 11.06 -3.80 -9.28
N HIS A 63 11.97 -4.68 -9.69
CA HIS A 63 11.57 -5.93 -10.35
C HIS A 63 10.90 -6.86 -9.33
N SER A 64 9.69 -7.32 -9.66
CA SER A 64 9.00 -8.37 -8.91
C SER A 64 8.69 -9.53 -9.85
N PRO A 65 8.81 -10.78 -9.41
CA PRO A 65 8.36 -11.94 -10.17
C PRO A 65 6.83 -12.02 -10.27
N TYR A 66 6.12 -11.32 -9.39
CA TYR A 66 4.68 -11.36 -9.32
C TYR A 66 4.05 -10.33 -10.26
N ARG A 67 3.07 -10.79 -11.04
CA ARG A 67 2.30 -9.92 -11.94
C ARG A 67 1.07 -9.38 -11.23
N ARG A 68 0.70 -8.14 -11.57
CA ARG A 68 -0.50 -7.45 -11.10
C ARG A 68 -1.30 -6.95 -12.30
N ASN A 69 -2.51 -6.44 -12.07
CA ASN A 69 -3.34 -5.86 -13.14
C ASN A 69 -2.75 -4.56 -13.66
N TYR A 70 -2.09 -3.79 -12.80
CA TYR A 70 -1.39 -2.59 -13.20
C TYR A 70 -0.18 -2.93 -14.07
N SER A 71 -0.13 -2.34 -15.26
CA SER A 71 0.86 -2.69 -16.31
C SER A 71 2.26 -2.10 -16.11
N SER A 72 2.42 -1.15 -15.18
CA SER A 72 3.71 -0.52 -14.89
C SER A 72 4.46 -1.25 -13.77
N SER A 73 5.75 -0.94 -13.63
CA SER A 73 6.65 -1.54 -12.65
C SER A 73 6.88 -0.67 -11.40
N GLN A 74 6.02 0.31 -11.15
CA GLN A 74 6.09 1.13 -9.93
C GLN A 74 5.66 0.28 -8.73
N PHE A 75 6.61 0.05 -7.82
CA PHE A 75 6.44 -0.93 -6.75
C PHE A 75 5.38 -0.51 -5.75
N GLU A 76 5.27 0.78 -5.44
CA GLU A 76 4.25 1.33 -4.57
C GLU A 76 2.83 0.95 -5.01
N TYR A 77 2.54 0.96 -6.30
CA TYR A 77 1.22 0.56 -6.82
C TYR A 77 0.99 -0.95 -6.75
N MET A 78 2.06 -1.74 -6.92
CA MET A 78 1.95 -3.19 -6.76
C MET A 78 1.60 -3.57 -5.32
N VAL A 79 2.15 -2.84 -4.34
CA VAL A 79 1.83 -3.05 -2.92
C VAL A 79 0.40 -2.62 -2.62
N ILE A 80 -0.07 -1.48 -3.14
CA ILE A 80 -1.47 -1.04 -2.98
C ILE A 80 -2.43 -2.09 -3.55
N GLU A 81 -2.14 -2.61 -4.76
CA GLU A 81 -2.98 -3.63 -5.39
C GLU A 81 -2.96 -4.96 -4.61
N ALA A 82 -1.80 -5.34 -4.05
CA ALA A 82 -1.68 -6.51 -3.19
C ALA A 82 -2.53 -6.35 -1.92
N ALA A 83 -2.40 -5.22 -1.22
CA ALA A 83 -3.18 -4.90 -0.03
C ALA A 83 -4.69 -4.93 -0.29
N ALA A 84 -5.11 -4.41 -1.45
CA ALA A 84 -6.50 -4.41 -1.86
C ALA A 84 -7.09 -5.81 -2.10
N SER A 85 -6.28 -6.86 -2.15
CA SER A 85 -6.77 -8.24 -2.23
C SER A 85 -7.11 -8.85 -0.88
N ILE A 86 -6.66 -8.24 0.23
CA ILE A 86 -6.78 -8.78 1.58
C ILE A 86 -7.32 -7.78 2.61
N ALA A 87 -7.66 -6.54 2.23
CA ALA A 87 -8.12 -5.51 3.16
C ALA A 87 -9.29 -4.71 2.59
N ASP A 88 -10.10 -4.09 3.48
CA ASP A 88 -11.20 -3.20 3.13
C ASP A 88 -10.72 -1.78 2.84
N ALA A 89 -9.66 -1.35 3.51
CA ALA A 89 -9.09 -0.02 3.34
C ALA A 89 -7.55 -0.05 3.33
N GLY A 90 -6.93 1.04 2.91
CA GLY A 90 -5.49 1.17 2.97
C GLY A 90 -5.00 2.59 3.13
N VAL A 91 -3.81 2.74 3.77
CA VAL A 91 -3.10 4.02 3.91
C VAL A 91 -1.65 3.79 3.49
N PHE A 92 -1.19 4.58 2.52
CA PHE A 92 0.13 4.39 1.94
C PHE A 92 0.90 5.69 1.82
N ILE A 93 2.20 5.64 2.14
CA ILE A 93 3.13 6.71 1.79
C ILE A 93 3.68 6.39 0.40
N ILE A 94 3.51 7.30 -0.55
CA ILE A 94 3.98 7.12 -1.92
C ILE A 94 4.71 8.38 -2.42
N PRO A 95 5.57 8.28 -3.45
CA PRO A 95 6.15 9.46 -4.06
C PRO A 95 5.08 10.44 -4.54
N GLN A 96 5.28 11.73 -4.34
CA GLN A 96 4.34 12.76 -4.79
C GLN A 96 4.04 12.66 -6.30
N ILE A 97 5.01 12.20 -7.12
CA ILE A 97 4.80 11.99 -8.55
C ILE A 97 3.82 10.84 -8.83
N SER A 98 3.69 9.90 -7.91
CA SER A 98 2.78 8.75 -7.99
C SER A 98 1.41 9.03 -7.34
N ALA A 99 1.21 10.19 -6.73
CA ALA A 99 -0.09 10.58 -6.18
C ALA A 99 -0.95 11.31 -7.22
N PRO A 100 -2.30 11.20 -7.16
CA PRO A 100 -3.20 11.94 -8.04
C PRO A 100 -3.34 13.41 -7.66
N PHE A 101 -2.63 13.86 -6.62
CA PHE A 101 -2.62 15.23 -6.11
C PHE A 101 -1.22 15.67 -5.68
N VAL A 102 -1.08 16.95 -5.42
CA VAL A 102 0.07 17.58 -4.75
C VAL A 102 -0.46 18.38 -3.58
N TYR A 103 -0.01 18.02 -2.38
CA TYR A 103 -0.38 18.69 -1.14
C TYR A 103 0.85 19.00 -0.27
N SER A 104 1.67 17.99 0.00
CA SER A 104 2.85 18.14 0.86
C SER A 104 3.80 19.21 0.33
N GLY A 105 4.14 20.16 1.20
CA GLY A 105 4.95 21.33 0.86
C GLY A 105 4.23 22.41 0.05
N THR A 106 2.90 22.40 -0.02
CA THR A 106 2.11 23.43 -0.71
C THR A 106 1.00 23.97 0.21
N ASN A 107 0.48 25.17 -0.12
CA ASN A 107 -0.60 25.78 0.68
C ASN A 107 -1.99 25.20 0.40
N ASN A 108 -2.15 24.52 -0.74
CA ASN A 108 -3.45 24.01 -1.19
C ASN A 108 -3.29 22.71 -1.96
N VAL A 109 -4.28 21.84 -1.86
CA VAL A 109 -4.34 20.61 -2.68
C VAL A 109 -4.52 20.97 -4.15
N ARG A 110 -3.72 20.35 -5.01
CA ARG A 110 -3.86 20.44 -6.47
C ARG A 110 -3.97 19.02 -7.05
N TRP A 111 -5.10 18.74 -7.66
CA TRP A 111 -5.35 17.47 -8.32
C TRP A 111 -4.66 17.40 -9.69
N ARG A 112 -4.21 16.20 -10.05
CA ARG A 112 -3.66 15.88 -11.37
C ARG A 112 -4.72 15.15 -12.17
N GLU A 113 -5.03 15.63 -13.36
CA GLU A 113 -5.97 14.98 -14.27
C GLU A 113 -5.35 13.84 -15.09
N THR A 114 -4.03 13.83 -15.18
CA THR A 114 -3.24 12.85 -15.94
C THR A 114 -2.05 12.35 -15.13
N GLY A 115 -1.46 11.27 -15.57
CA GLY A 115 -0.25 10.72 -14.95
C GLY A 115 -0.41 9.29 -14.47
N PRO A 116 0.62 8.75 -13.78
CA PRO A 116 0.65 7.34 -13.40
C PRO A 116 -0.49 6.94 -12.45
N ALA A 117 -0.89 7.82 -11.54
CA ALA A 117 -2.02 7.55 -10.65
C ALA A 117 -3.32 7.30 -11.42
N ARG A 118 -3.62 8.13 -12.40
CA ARG A 118 -4.84 7.98 -13.22
C ARG A 118 -4.83 6.69 -14.04
N LEU A 119 -3.66 6.31 -14.55
CA LEU A 119 -3.52 5.03 -15.24
C LEU A 119 -3.72 3.85 -14.29
N PHE A 120 -3.18 3.93 -13.08
CA PHE A 120 -3.38 2.93 -12.03
C PHE A 120 -4.87 2.79 -11.67
N GLU A 121 -5.55 3.89 -11.37
CA GLU A 121 -6.98 3.92 -11.06
C GLU A 121 -7.83 3.31 -12.18
N GLN A 122 -7.53 3.66 -13.44
CA GLN A 122 -8.24 3.12 -14.61
C GLN A 122 -8.03 1.61 -14.80
N GLN A 123 -6.84 1.09 -14.53
CA GLN A 123 -6.53 -0.32 -14.73
C GLN A 123 -6.99 -1.22 -13.58
N THR A 124 -6.99 -0.70 -12.35
CA THR A 124 -7.26 -1.50 -11.15
C THR A 124 -8.64 -1.23 -10.53
N GLY A 125 -9.25 -0.10 -10.87
CA GLY A 125 -10.47 0.38 -10.20
C GLY A 125 -10.23 0.84 -8.76
N ILE A 126 -8.98 0.97 -8.32
CA ILE A 126 -8.62 1.45 -6.99
C ILE A 126 -8.42 2.96 -7.07
N GLU A 127 -9.22 3.72 -6.33
CA GLU A 127 -9.08 5.16 -6.22
C GLU A 127 -8.06 5.51 -5.13
N LEU A 128 -7.24 6.53 -5.40
CA LEU A 128 -6.24 7.07 -4.48
C LEU A 128 -6.76 8.41 -3.93
N ASP A 129 -7.37 8.35 -2.77
CA ASP A 129 -7.97 9.50 -2.13
C ASP A 129 -6.96 10.35 -1.37
N PHE A 130 -7.31 11.63 -1.22
CA PHE A 130 -6.54 12.59 -0.44
C PHE A 130 -6.60 12.25 1.06
N ASN A 131 -5.45 12.33 1.72
CA ASN A 131 -5.39 12.27 3.17
C ASN A 131 -6.01 13.52 3.82
N VAL A 132 -6.40 13.43 5.08
CA VAL A 132 -7.08 14.51 5.80
C VAL A 132 -6.05 15.52 6.37
N GLY A 133 -5.20 16.09 5.50
CA GLY A 133 -4.34 17.21 5.87
C GLY A 133 -3.00 16.85 6.50
N ILE A 134 -2.46 15.67 6.25
CA ILE A 134 -1.11 15.30 6.69
C ILE A 134 -0.10 15.80 5.66
N ASP A 135 0.68 16.81 6.04
CA ASP A 135 1.78 17.37 5.25
C ASP A 135 3.07 16.64 5.60
N THR A 136 3.58 15.83 4.67
CA THR A 136 4.81 15.06 4.87
C THR A 136 6.08 15.90 4.72
N SER A 137 6.00 17.14 4.22
CA SER A 137 7.17 17.98 4.01
C SER A 137 7.88 18.35 5.31
N GLN A 138 7.16 18.40 6.44
CA GLN A 138 7.73 18.66 7.77
C GLN A 138 8.68 17.56 8.27
N TYR A 139 8.62 16.36 7.69
CA TYR A 139 9.51 15.22 8.00
C TYR A 139 10.65 15.04 7.00
N GLN A 140 10.84 16.01 6.10
CA GLN A 140 11.81 15.90 5.02
C GLN A 140 13.25 15.83 5.52
N ALA A 141 13.54 16.44 6.68
CA ALA A 141 14.85 16.40 7.32
C ALA A 141 15.20 15.03 7.93
N ASP A 142 14.20 14.16 8.15
CA ASP A 142 14.39 12.84 8.77
C ASP A 142 14.86 11.80 7.74
N TRP A 143 14.83 12.12 6.45
CA TRP A 143 15.29 11.22 5.40
C TRP A 143 16.82 11.17 5.32
N HIS A 144 17.37 9.97 5.23
CA HIS A 144 18.80 9.73 5.07
C HIS A 144 19.16 9.44 3.60
N GLY A 145 20.09 10.22 3.05
CA GLY A 145 20.64 10.00 1.70
C GLY A 145 19.80 10.54 0.54
N THR A 146 18.48 10.47 0.62
CA THR A 146 17.55 11.08 -0.34
C THR A 146 16.42 11.75 0.41
N SER A 147 15.78 12.74 -0.19
CA SER A 147 14.65 13.44 0.41
C SER A 147 13.50 13.54 -0.62
N PRO A 148 12.82 12.43 -0.90
CA PRO A 148 11.72 12.44 -1.86
C PRO A 148 10.53 13.24 -1.28
N HIS A 149 9.85 13.98 -2.15
CA HIS A 149 8.54 14.49 -1.80
C HIS A 149 7.54 13.35 -1.83
N CYS A 150 6.86 13.11 -0.71
CA CYS A 150 5.88 12.06 -0.56
C CYS A 150 4.49 12.63 -0.30
N GLU A 151 3.49 11.82 -0.59
CA GLU A 151 2.11 12.05 -0.18
C GLU A 151 1.60 10.82 0.57
N ILE A 152 0.64 11.04 1.46
CA ILE A 152 -0.14 9.95 2.05
C ILE A 152 -1.42 9.84 1.25
N VAL A 153 -1.69 8.66 0.72
CA VAL A 153 -2.93 8.33 0.04
C VAL A 153 -3.75 7.36 0.87
N CYS A 154 -5.07 7.55 0.84
CA CYS A 154 -6.04 6.66 1.45
C CYS A 154 -6.78 5.91 0.34
N CYS A 155 -7.11 4.66 0.58
CA CYS A 155 -7.85 3.82 -0.36
C CYS A 155 -9.03 3.17 0.35
N ASP A 156 -10.20 3.22 -0.26
CA ASP A 156 -11.36 2.42 0.13
C ASP A 156 -11.50 1.28 -0.90
N PHE A 157 -11.07 0.10 -0.51
CA PHE A 157 -11.05 -1.05 -1.41
C PHE A 157 -12.43 -1.70 -1.59
N THR A 158 -13.43 -1.31 -0.79
CA THR A 158 -14.80 -1.79 -0.90
C THR A 158 -15.54 -1.14 -2.08
N LYS A 159 -15.07 0.03 -2.55
CA LYS A 159 -15.67 0.83 -3.63
C LYS A 159 -15.09 0.56 -5.02
N ARG A 160 -14.42 -0.55 -5.25
CA ARG A 160 -13.82 -0.83 -6.56
C ARG A 160 -14.85 -0.72 -7.68
N THR A 161 -14.68 0.25 -8.54
CA THR A 161 -15.45 0.42 -9.76
C THR A 161 -14.84 -0.43 -10.88
N GLY A 162 -15.36 -1.63 -11.07
CA GLY A 162 -14.97 -2.51 -12.17
C GLY A 162 -14.85 -3.96 -11.71
N GLN A 163 -15.69 -4.82 -12.25
CA GLN A 163 -15.54 -6.27 -12.11
C GLN A 163 -14.15 -6.69 -12.57
N LEU A 164 -13.33 -7.17 -11.66
CA LEU A 164 -12.23 -8.06 -11.99
C LEU A 164 -12.86 -9.28 -12.68
N THR A 165 -12.92 -9.26 -14.00
CA THR A 165 -13.15 -10.47 -14.77
C THR A 165 -11.93 -11.34 -14.49
N MET A 166 -12.09 -12.30 -13.60
CA MET A 166 -11.12 -13.37 -13.38
C MET A 166 -10.85 -13.97 -14.76
N MET A 167 -9.70 -13.64 -15.34
CA MET A 167 -9.23 -14.38 -16.50
C MET A 167 -9.01 -15.81 -16.01
N PRO A 168 -9.63 -16.81 -16.65
CA PRO A 168 -9.39 -18.19 -16.28
C PRO A 168 -7.89 -18.45 -16.46
N LEU A 169 -7.26 -19.00 -15.43
CA LEU A 169 -5.92 -19.57 -15.48
C LEU A 169 -5.97 -20.69 -16.52
N ASN A 170 -5.54 -20.41 -17.75
CA ASN A 170 -5.22 -21.43 -18.71
C ASN A 170 -3.95 -22.14 -18.25
N ILE A 171 -4.12 -23.19 -17.46
CA ILE A 171 -3.06 -24.16 -17.17
C ILE A 171 -2.94 -25.00 -18.44
N GLY A 172 -2.03 -24.61 -19.33
CA GLY A 172 -1.56 -25.48 -20.40
C GLY A 172 -0.67 -26.54 -19.78
N ILE A 173 -1.20 -27.76 -19.65
CA ILE A 173 -0.39 -28.97 -19.39
C ILE A 173 0.21 -29.35 -20.74
N ALA A 174 1.52 -29.30 -20.83
CA ALA A 174 2.31 -29.98 -21.85
C ALA A 174 3.47 -30.69 -21.19
#